data_801063938c0f25366008f2cb551098ff
#
_entry.id   801063938c0f25366008f2cb551098ff
#
_cell.length_a   1.000
_cell.length_b   1.000
_cell.length_c   1.000
_cell.angle_alpha   90.00
_cell.angle_beta   90.00
_cell.angle_gamma   90.00
#
_symmetry.space_group_name_H-M   'P 1'
#
loop_
_entity.id
_entity.type
_entity.pdbx_description
1 polymer ?
#
loop_
_entity_poly.entity_id
_entity_poly.type
_entity_poly.pdbx_seq_one_letter_code
_entity_poly.pdbx_strand_id
1 'polypeptide(L)'
;VSPRPSLTETRRNEILAATSATIADRGLCETRIADIADHIGASPALILYYFPSKAALVTEALVYQDQVFHDAVKGELDNAGTAIGKLGILVEASCPKPTRGNDEPDGWVLWPAAWEMSRHDPTLAAARARLDESWRNQIAAIVEEGIAAG
;
A
#
# COMPACT_ATOMS: atom_id res chain seq x y z
N VAL A 1 15.43 -6.28 17.33
CA VAL A 1 15.25 -4.82 17.42
C VAL A 1 15.50 -4.26 16.03
N SER A 2 14.44 -3.85 15.30
CA SER A 2 14.60 -3.19 14.00
C SER A 2 15.33 -1.86 14.18
N PRO A 3 16.31 -1.53 13.32
CA PRO A 3 16.99 -0.24 13.39
C PRO A 3 15.98 0.90 13.20
N ARG A 4 16.18 2.00 13.93
CA ARG A 4 15.36 3.19 13.79
C ARG A 4 15.50 3.72 12.35
N PRO A 5 14.39 4.00 11.64
CA PRO A 5 14.47 4.53 10.28
C PRO A 5 15.26 5.86 10.27
N SER A 6 16.01 6.10 9.22
CA SER A 6 16.72 7.36 9.04
C SER A 6 15.71 8.53 8.88
N LEU A 7 16.11 9.76 9.19
CA LEU A 7 15.25 10.94 8.97
C LEU A 7 14.74 11.03 7.50
N THR A 8 15.57 10.58 6.56
CA THR A 8 15.23 10.51 5.13
C THR A 8 14.14 9.48 4.86
N GLU A 9 14.23 8.28 5.45
CA GLU A 9 13.20 7.24 5.33
C GLU A 9 11.90 7.65 5.99
N THR A 10 11.95 8.24 7.18
CA THR A 10 10.76 8.76 7.87
C THR A 10 10.05 9.78 6.99
N ARG A 11 10.78 10.74 6.41
CA ARG A 11 10.20 11.76 5.54
C ARG A 11 9.65 11.17 4.24
N ARG A 12 10.33 10.18 3.68
CA ARG A 12 9.87 9.46 2.49
C ARG A 12 8.54 8.75 2.76
N ASN A 13 8.43 8.03 3.87
CA ASN A 13 7.22 7.30 4.24
C ASN A 13 6.05 8.26 4.54
N GLU A 14 6.31 9.40 5.16
CA GLU A 14 5.32 10.46 5.37
C GLU A 14 4.73 10.97 4.04
N ILE A 15 5.57 11.19 3.03
CA ILE A 15 5.11 11.59 1.70
C ILE A 15 4.28 10.48 1.04
N LEU A 16 4.68 9.22 1.17
CA LEU A 16 3.97 8.08 0.58
C LEU A 16 2.60 7.89 1.23
N ALA A 17 2.51 7.99 2.56
CA ALA A 17 1.23 7.94 3.29
C ALA A 17 0.30 9.09 2.88
N ALA A 18 0.82 10.33 2.84
CA ALA A 18 0.06 11.49 2.39
C ALA A 18 -0.41 11.38 0.93
N THR A 19 0.37 10.71 0.07
CA THR A 19 -0.03 10.46 -1.31
C THR A 19 -1.27 9.59 -1.36
N SER A 20 -1.30 8.49 -0.61
CA SER A 20 -2.46 7.60 -0.52
C SER A 20 -3.68 8.32 0.02
N ALA A 21 -3.52 9.09 1.10
CA ALA A 21 -4.59 9.87 1.71
C ALA A 21 -5.18 10.92 0.74
N THR A 22 -4.31 11.65 0.03
CA THR A 22 -4.77 12.68 -0.93
C THR A 22 -5.47 12.05 -2.14
N ILE A 23 -5.01 10.89 -2.61
CA ILE A 23 -5.67 10.15 -3.70
C ILE A 23 -7.02 9.61 -3.24
N ALA A 24 -7.14 9.15 -2.00
CA ALA A 24 -8.39 8.68 -1.43
C ALA A 24 -9.45 9.80 -1.34
N ASP A 25 -9.03 11.00 -0.99
CA ASP A 25 -9.93 12.16 -0.86
C ASP A 25 -10.37 12.73 -2.22
N ARG A 26 -9.44 12.85 -3.17
CA ARG A 26 -9.66 13.59 -4.43
C ARG A 26 -9.74 12.72 -5.68
N GLY A 27 -9.32 11.48 -5.59
CA GLY A 27 -9.07 10.63 -6.75
C GLY A 27 -7.73 10.92 -7.44
N LEU A 28 -7.19 9.92 -8.11
CA LEU A 28 -5.85 9.98 -8.72
C LEU A 28 -5.73 11.07 -9.79
N CYS A 29 -6.75 11.23 -10.65
CA CYS A 29 -6.71 12.19 -11.75
C CYS A 29 -6.61 13.63 -11.24
N GLU A 30 -7.36 13.97 -10.21
CA GLU A 30 -7.44 15.32 -9.64
C GLU A 30 -6.29 15.64 -8.68
N THR A 31 -5.59 14.63 -8.15
CA THR A 31 -4.46 14.81 -7.22
C THR A 31 -3.25 15.38 -7.95
N ARG A 32 -2.71 16.48 -7.44
CA ARG A 32 -1.47 17.11 -7.91
C ARG A 32 -0.37 16.99 -6.86
N ILE A 33 0.90 17.12 -7.27
CA ILE A 33 2.04 17.16 -6.33
C ILE A 33 1.87 18.27 -5.29
N ALA A 34 1.30 19.42 -5.67
CA ALA A 34 1.03 20.52 -4.75
C ALA A 34 0.03 20.13 -3.64
N ASP A 35 -1.02 19.37 -3.97
CA ASP A 35 -2.03 18.93 -3.00
C ASP A 35 -1.40 18.00 -1.95
N ILE A 36 -0.50 17.10 -2.39
CA ILE A 36 0.24 16.20 -1.48
C ILE A 36 1.20 17.00 -0.60
N ALA A 37 1.88 18.00 -1.17
CA ALA A 37 2.79 18.87 -0.42
C ALA A 37 2.04 19.68 0.63
N ASP A 38 0.88 20.24 0.28
CA ASP A 38 0.01 20.98 1.21
C ASP A 38 -0.49 20.11 2.37
N HIS A 39 -0.82 18.83 2.08
CA HIS A 39 -1.28 17.88 3.08
C HIS A 39 -0.27 17.67 4.24
N ILE A 40 1.04 17.71 3.95
CA ILE A 40 2.11 17.51 4.95
C ILE A 40 2.87 18.80 5.30
N GLY A 41 2.38 19.96 4.87
CA GLY A 41 3.05 21.23 5.11
C GLY A 41 4.43 21.33 4.47
N ALA A 42 4.62 20.77 3.28
CA ALA A 42 5.88 20.75 2.55
C ALA A 42 5.81 21.59 1.27
N SER A 43 6.94 21.77 0.59
CA SER A 43 6.96 22.37 -0.76
C SER A 43 6.83 21.28 -1.84
N PRO A 44 6.22 21.58 -2.99
CA PRO A 44 6.23 20.67 -4.14
C PRO A 44 7.65 20.29 -4.61
N ALA A 45 8.62 21.19 -4.45
CA ALA A 45 10.01 20.92 -4.77
C ALA A 45 10.63 19.84 -3.88
N LEU A 46 10.23 19.79 -2.59
CA LEU A 46 10.68 18.73 -1.68
C LEU A 46 10.11 17.38 -2.11
N ILE A 47 8.84 17.31 -2.50
CA ILE A 47 8.25 16.06 -3.01
C ILE A 47 9.02 15.58 -4.24
N LEU A 48 9.26 16.47 -5.20
CA LEU A 48 9.98 16.15 -6.44
C LEU A 48 11.46 15.81 -6.22
N TYR A 49 12.06 16.25 -5.13
CA TYR A 49 13.39 15.83 -4.72
C TYR A 49 13.42 14.33 -4.35
N TYR A 50 12.41 13.83 -3.66
CA TYR A 50 12.29 12.41 -3.30
C TYR A 50 11.74 11.54 -4.42
N PHE A 51 10.83 12.07 -5.22
CA PHE A 51 10.09 11.34 -6.25
C PHE A 51 10.05 12.18 -7.54
N PRO A 52 10.78 11.80 -8.59
CA PRO A 52 11.02 12.66 -9.76
C PRO A 52 9.76 12.93 -10.60
N SER A 53 8.67 12.21 -10.34
CA SER A 53 7.39 12.40 -11.04
C SER A 53 6.21 11.90 -10.20
N LYS A 54 4.98 12.33 -10.54
CA LYS A 54 3.75 11.80 -9.95
C LYS A 54 3.65 10.27 -10.17
N ALA A 55 4.03 9.78 -11.35
CA ALA A 55 4.01 8.34 -11.64
C ALA A 55 4.94 7.55 -10.72
N ALA A 56 6.18 8.02 -10.52
CA ALA A 56 7.13 7.41 -9.58
C ALA A 56 6.58 7.43 -8.15
N LEU A 57 6.02 8.57 -7.72
CA LEU A 57 5.42 8.71 -6.39
C LEU A 57 4.25 7.74 -6.17
N VAL A 58 3.33 7.62 -7.12
CA VAL A 58 2.19 6.69 -7.05
C VAL A 58 2.66 5.24 -7.04
N THR A 59 3.66 4.90 -7.85
CA THR A 59 4.24 3.55 -7.88
C THR A 59 4.81 3.16 -6.53
N GLU A 60 5.56 4.08 -5.90
CA GLU A 60 6.17 3.80 -4.61
C GLU A 60 5.14 3.86 -3.46
N ALA A 61 4.11 4.69 -3.56
CA ALA A 61 3.00 4.70 -2.60
C ALA A 61 2.24 3.36 -2.62
N LEU A 62 2.05 2.75 -3.80
CA LEU A 62 1.43 1.43 -3.91
C LEU A 62 2.27 0.35 -3.21
N VAL A 63 3.58 0.32 -3.43
CA VAL A 63 4.51 -0.62 -2.77
C VAL A 63 4.53 -0.39 -1.26
N TYR A 64 4.52 0.86 -0.82
CA TYR A 64 4.48 1.22 0.59
C TYR A 64 3.19 0.75 1.27
N GLN A 65 2.03 0.93 0.64
CA GLN A 65 0.76 0.46 1.18
C GLN A 65 0.67 -1.06 1.28
N ASP A 66 1.22 -1.77 0.29
CA ASP A 66 1.35 -3.23 0.35
C ASP A 66 2.19 -3.68 1.56
N GLN A 67 3.32 -3.01 1.81
CA GLN A 67 4.16 -3.30 2.98
C GLN A 67 3.43 -3.00 4.30
N VAL A 68 2.74 -1.86 4.39
CA VAL A 68 1.93 -1.50 5.57
C VAL A 68 0.87 -2.56 5.84
N PHE A 69 0.19 -3.04 4.80
CA PHE A 69 -0.79 -4.11 4.90
C PHE A 69 -0.16 -5.39 5.47
N HIS A 70 0.95 -5.85 4.87
CA HIS A 70 1.62 -7.07 5.32
C HIS A 70 2.14 -6.97 6.76
N ASP A 71 2.69 -5.81 7.15
CA ASP A 71 3.16 -5.57 8.52
C ASP A 71 1.99 -5.60 9.53
N ALA A 72 0.84 -5.06 9.15
CA ALA A 72 -0.35 -5.02 9.99
C ALA A 72 -0.91 -6.43 10.28
N VAL A 73 -0.95 -7.33 9.28
CA VAL A 73 -1.51 -8.68 9.46
C VAL A 73 -0.50 -9.70 9.95
N LYS A 74 0.79 -9.40 9.90
CA LYS A 74 1.87 -10.35 10.19
C LYS A 74 1.72 -11.03 11.54
N GLY A 75 1.47 -10.27 12.59
CA GLY A 75 1.36 -10.80 13.96
C GLY A 75 0.18 -11.76 14.12
N GLU A 76 -0.93 -11.47 13.46
CA GLU A 76 -2.12 -12.33 13.48
C GLU A 76 -1.88 -13.61 12.67
N LEU A 77 -1.23 -13.50 11.50
CA LEU A 77 -0.87 -14.66 10.68
C LEU A 77 0.13 -15.58 11.38
N ASP A 78 1.14 -15.01 12.06
CA ASP A 78 2.15 -15.80 12.80
C ASP A 78 1.52 -16.57 13.98
N ASN A 79 0.43 -16.06 14.56
CA ASN A 79 -0.29 -16.69 15.67
C ASN A 79 -1.47 -17.59 15.22
N ALA A 80 -1.84 -17.55 13.95
CA ALA A 80 -2.93 -18.37 13.44
C ALA A 80 -2.53 -19.85 13.39
N GLY A 81 -3.22 -20.68 14.16
CA GLY A 81 -2.91 -22.10 14.30
C GLY A 81 -3.34 -22.98 13.11
N THR A 82 -4.09 -22.45 12.14
CA THR A 82 -4.62 -23.21 10.99
C THR A 82 -4.58 -22.39 9.70
N ALA A 83 -4.47 -23.09 8.56
CA ALA A 83 -4.52 -22.46 7.24
C ALA A 83 -5.85 -21.70 7.00
N ILE A 84 -6.98 -22.25 7.45
CA ILE A 84 -8.30 -21.60 7.37
C ILE A 84 -8.29 -20.29 8.19
N GLY A 85 -7.69 -20.30 9.37
CA GLY A 85 -7.53 -19.09 10.20
C GLY A 85 -6.71 -18.04 9.50
N LYS A 86 -5.57 -18.40 8.89
CA LYS A 86 -4.72 -17.50 8.09
C LYS A 86 -5.48 -16.89 6.91
N LEU A 87 -6.22 -17.72 6.15
CA LEU A 87 -7.05 -17.21 5.04
C LEU A 87 -8.15 -16.26 5.53
N GLY A 88 -8.79 -16.58 6.66
CA GLY A 88 -9.79 -15.70 7.27
C GLY A 88 -9.21 -14.31 7.61
N ILE A 89 -8.03 -14.25 8.23
CA ILE A 89 -7.33 -13.00 8.53
C ILE A 89 -7.06 -12.20 7.25
N LEU A 90 -6.53 -12.84 6.20
CA LEU A 90 -6.25 -12.18 4.94
C LEU A 90 -7.52 -11.64 4.29
N VAL A 91 -8.59 -12.41 4.26
CA VAL A 91 -9.89 -11.98 3.70
C VAL A 91 -10.44 -10.80 4.47
N GLU A 92 -10.48 -10.89 5.81
CA GLU A 92 -11.00 -9.80 6.66
C GLU A 92 -10.18 -8.51 6.52
N ALA A 93 -8.86 -8.62 6.51
CA ALA A 93 -7.97 -7.48 6.32
C ALA A 93 -8.07 -6.89 4.90
N SER A 94 -8.41 -7.72 3.90
CA SER A 94 -8.60 -7.29 2.51
C SER A 94 -9.96 -6.66 2.23
N CYS A 95 -10.92 -6.77 3.14
CA CYS A 95 -12.21 -6.13 2.96
C CYS A 95 -12.13 -4.65 3.33
N PRO A 96 -12.58 -3.74 2.45
CA PRO A 96 -12.67 -2.32 2.77
C PRO A 96 -13.51 -2.11 4.03
N LYS A 97 -12.94 -1.46 5.05
CA LYS A 97 -13.71 -1.10 6.25
C LYS A 97 -14.45 0.20 5.98
N PRO A 98 -15.74 0.31 6.37
CA PRO A 98 -16.44 1.57 6.24
C PRO A 98 -15.72 2.62 7.08
N THR A 99 -15.18 3.65 6.42
CA THR A 99 -14.55 4.79 7.10
C THR A 99 -15.58 5.52 7.95
N ARG A 100 -15.40 5.49 9.26
CA ARG A 100 -16.19 6.29 10.21
C ARG A 100 -15.36 7.50 10.64
N GLY A 101 -15.63 8.65 10.06
CA GLY A 101 -15.03 9.91 10.51
C GLY A 101 -13.56 10.09 10.11
N ASN A 102 -12.69 10.39 11.06
CA ASN A 102 -11.28 10.74 10.88
C ASN A 102 -10.33 9.54 10.74
N ASP A 103 -10.84 8.35 10.46
CA ASP A 103 -9.98 7.18 10.24
C ASP A 103 -9.13 7.40 8.99
N GLU A 104 -7.87 6.95 9.04
CA GLU A 104 -6.97 7.02 7.90
C GLU A 104 -7.62 6.37 6.67
N PRO A 105 -7.47 6.98 5.48
CA PRO A 105 -8.03 6.43 4.25
C PRO A 105 -7.49 5.01 4.04
N ASP A 106 -8.41 4.09 3.85
CA ASP A 106 -8.08 2.70 3.58
C ASP A 106 -7.17 2.62 2.32
N GLY A 107 -6.01 2.02 2.46
CA GLY A 107 -5.03 1.84 1.37
C GLY A 107 -5.62 1.20 0.10
N TRP A 108 -6.77 0.57 0.23
CA TRP A 108 -7.56 0.00 -0.87
C TRP A 108 -7.90 0.99 -1.99
N VAL A 109 -8.09 2.27 -1.68
CA VAL A 109 -8.46 3.29 -2.68
C VAL A 109 -7.34 3.47 -3.71
N LEU A 110 -6.09 3.20 -3.34
CA LEU A 110 -4.96 3.32 -4.25
C LEU A 110 -4.93 2.21 -5.33
N TRP A 111 -5.45 1.02 -5.04
CA TRP A 111 -5.40 -0.13 -5.95
C TRP A 111 -6.19 0.08 -7.25
N PRO A 112 -7.49 0.47 -7.23
CA PRO A 112 -8.22 0.78 -8.45
C PRO A 112 -7.57 1.91 -9.25
N ALA A 113 -7.06 2.93 -8.57
CA ALA A 113 -6.35 4.05 -9.20
C ALA A 113 -5.05 3.58 -9.88
N ALA A 114 -4.30 2.69 -9.24
CA ALA A 114 -3.10 2.10 -9.80
C ALA A 114 -3.41 1.19 -11.01
N TRP A 115 -4.52 0.46 -11.00
CA TRP A 115 -4.96 -0.33 -12.15
C TRP A 115 -5.22 0.52 -13.38
N GLU A 116 -5.96 1.61 -13.24
CA GLU A 116 -6.24 2.51 -14.35
C GLU A 116 -4.94 3.13 -14.91
N MET A 117 -4.08 3.63 -14.03
CA MET A 117 -2.83 4.25 -14.44
C MET A 117 -1.84 3.26 -15.05
N SER A 118 -1.82 2.00 -14.60
CA SER A 118 -0.92 0.95 -15.10
C SER A 118 -1.14 0.61 -16.59
N ARG A 119 -2.32 0.95 -17.14
CA ARG A 119 -2.60 0.81 -18.58
C ARG A 119 -1.71 1.70 -19.45
N HIS A 120 -1.19 2.79 -18.87
CA HIS A 120 -0.43 3.82 -19.58
C HIS A 120 0.99 4.00 -19.03
N ASP A 121 1.33 3.32 -17.92
CA ASP A 121 2.65 3.39 -17.28
C ASP A 121 3.23 1.98 -17.08
N PRO A 122 4.21 1.57 -17.92
CA PRO A 122 4.83 0.25 -17.82
C PRO A 122 5.55 0.00 -16.49
N THR A 123 6.08 1.05 -15.83
CA THR A 123 6.79 0.93 -14.56
C THR A 123 5.81 0.58 -13.44
N LEU A 124 4.69 1.29 -13.39
CA LEU A 124 3.62 0.99 -12.45
C LEU A 124 2.99 -0.38 -12.73
N ALA A 125 2.79 -0.73 -14.02
CA ALA A 125 2.29 -2.06 -14.41
C ALA A 125 3.19 -3.18 -13.91
N ALA A 126 4.52 -3.05 -14.05
CA ALA A 126 5.49 -4.01 -13.57
C ALA A 126 5.53 -4.09 -12.04
N ALA A 127 5.43 -2.97 -11.33
CA ALA A 127 5.36 -2.94 -9.87
C ALA A 127 4.11 -3.67 -9.38
N ARG A 128 2.94 -3.33 -9.93
CA ARG A 128 1.66 -3.97 -9.60
C ARG A 128 1.70 -5.49 -9.87
N ALA A 129 2.23 -5.92 -11.01
CA ALA A 129 2.31 -7.34 -11.34
C ALA A 129 3.15 -8.13 -10.32
N ARG A 130 4.24 -7.54 -9.81
CA ARG A 130 5.05 -8.17 -8.74
C ARG A 130 4.27 -8.29 -7.42
N LEU A 131 3.51 -7.27 -7.05
CA LEU A 131 2.67 -7.31 -5.85
C LEU A 131 1.56 -8.36 -5.99
N ASP A 132 0.87 -8.39 -7.13
CA ASP A 132 -0.15 -9.40 -7.45
C ASP A 132 0.42 -10.83 -7.40
N GLU A 133 1.64 -11.03 -7.88
CA GLU A 133 2.33 -12.34 -7.83
C GLU A 133 2.71 -12.72 -6.40
N SER A 134 3.26 -11.80 -5.62
CA SER A 134 3.58 -12.01 -4.21
C SER A 134 2.34 -12.42 -3.41
N TRP A 135 1.24 -11.72 -3.61
CA TRP A 135 -0.04 -12.02 -2.99
C TRP A 135 -0.57 -13.41 -3.36
N ARG A 136 -0.56 -13.78 -4.65
CA ARG A 136 -0.96 -15.11 -5.10
C ARG A 136 -0.09 -16.21 -4.47
N ASN A 137 1.21 -16.00 -4.42
CA ASN A 137 2.14 -16.97 -3.83
C ASN A 137 1.90 -17.16 -2.33
N GLN A 138 1.60 -16.09 -1.60
CA GLN A 138 1.25 -16.16 -0.18
C GLN A 138 -0.02 -17.00 0.05
N ILE A 139 -1.09 -16.72 -0.73
CA ILE A 139 -2.33 -17.50 -0.63
C ILE A 139 -2.10 -18.97 -1.00
N ALA A 140 -1.38 -19.24 -2.08
CA ALA A 140 -1.06 -20.59 -2.51
C ALA A 140 -0.31 -21.37 -1.43
N ALA A 141 0.70 -20.78 -0.80
CA ALA A 141 1.46 -21.41 0.28
C ALA A 141 0.56 -21.77 1.49
N ILE A 142 -0.37 -20.89 1.87
CA ILE A 142 -1.31 -21.15 2.96
C ILE A 142 -2.27 -22.31 2.60
N VAL A 143 -2.74 -22.33 1.35
CA VAL A 143 -3.62 -23.41 0.86
C VAL A 143 -2.87 -24.74 0.86
N GLU A 144 -1.63 -24.78 0.37
CA GLU A 144 -0.78 -25.98 0.38
C GLU A 144 -0.50 -26.48 1.80
N GLU A 145 -0.24 -25.57 2.75
CA GLU A 145 -0.14 -25.89 4.18
C GLU A 145 -1.41 -26.57 4.70
N GLY A 146 -2.58 -26.04 4.34
CA GLY A 146 -3.87 -26.61 4.76
C GLY A 146 -4.12 -27.99 4.17
N ILE A 147 -3.80 -28.21 2.90
CA ILE A 147 -3.94 -29.51 2.23
C ILE A 147 -3.01 -30.55 2.89
N ALA A 148 -1.79 -30.16 3.22
CA ALA A 148 -0.82 -31.06 3.85
C ALA A 148 -1.19 -31.44 5.31
N ALA A 149 -1.97 -30.60 5.97
CA ALA A 149 -2.41 -30.82 7.34
C ALA A 149 -3.69 -31.69 7.45
N GLY A 150 -4.40 -31.94 6.34
CA GLY A 150 -5.64 -32.74 6.28
C GLY A 150 -6.85 -31.88 6.55
#